data_8766ff484f0c16cd686b3da81032ee58
#
_entry.id   8766ff484f0c16cd686b3da81032ee58
#
_cell.length_a   1.000
_cell.length_b   1.000
_cell.length_c   1.000
_cell.angle_alpha   90.00
_cell.angle_beta   90.00
_cell.angle_gamma   90.00
#
_symmetry.space_group_name_H-M   'P 1'
#
loop_
_entity.id
_entity.type
_entity.pdbx_description
1 polymer ?
#
loop_
_entity_poly.entity_id
_entity_poly.type
_entity_poly.pdbx_seq_one_letter_code
_entity_poly.pdbx_strand_id
1 'polypeptide(L)'
;MTEQLVERTGSDSESAAQESDTRQTDAPTPGAAFGAEFASREPVELGTPIAELDPEIAGFIDAELARQRDGLEMIASENHTAAAVMQAQGSVLTNKYAEGYPGRRYYGGCEHVDEIELLAIARVKALFGAEFANVQPHSGAQANASVMHALIRPGDTVLGLDLAAGGHLTHGMKINFSGRLYSIAAYGVSDDTHRVDMAEVERLAQESQPKLIVAGWSAYSRQLDFAEFRRIADSVGAYLMVDMAHFAGLVAAGLHPSPVPYADVVTSTTHKTLGGPRGGIILTNDAAIAKKINSAVFPGQQGGPLEHVIAGKAVAFGLAATDTFVDKQTRTLAGAAELARRLGESDVAEQGITVLTGGTDVHLVLVDLRNSVLDGGQAEDLLAAIGITVNRNAVPNDPRPPMVTSGLRIGTPALASRGFGSAAFAEVADIIARVLVAGTAEGGADPETIRELGARVSALAADHPLYPTMTEIGAR
;
A
#
# COMPACT_ATOMS: atom_id res chain seq x y z
N MET A 1 21.84 31.75 48.36
CA MET A 1 21.04 31.98 49.57
C MET A 1 19.80 31.13 49.36
N THR A 2 19.88 29.97 49.96
CA THR A 2 18.98 29.27 50.92
C THR A 2 17.64 28.89 50.29
N GLU A 3 17.52 27.60 49.89
CA GLU A 3 16.94 26.46 50.65
C GLU A 3 15.67 26.74 51.44
N GLN A 4 14.57 26.05 51.12
CA GLN A 4 13.97 25.09 52.06
C GLN A 4 12.82 24.30 51.41
N LEU A 5 12.91 22.99 51.57
CA LEU A 5 11.87 21.93 51.48
C LEU A 5 10.72 22.20 52.48
N VAL A 6 9.52 21.72 52.17
CA VAL A 6 8.64 21.06 53.13
C VAL A 6 7.76 20.00 52.43
N GLU A 7 7.68 18.86 53.09
CA GLU A 7 7.00 17.58 52.76
C GLU A 7 5.48 17.53 53.07
N ARG A 8 4.86 16.49 52.45
CA ARG A 8 3.71 15.63 52.89
C ARG A 8 2.31 16.24 52.82
N THR A 9 1.36 15.52 52.29
CA THR A 9 0.74 14.27 52.73
C THR A 9 -0.11 13.64 51.66
N GLY A 10 -0.19 12.31 51.64
CA GLY A 10 -0.93 11.49 50.74
C GLY A 10 -2.42 11.35 51.05
N SER A 11 -3.14 10.84 50.11
CA SER A 11 -4.37 10.04 50.36
C SER A 11 -4.57 9.06 49.21
N ASP A 12 -4.75 7.82 49.58
CA ASP A 12 -5.01 6.64 48.79
C ASP A 12 -6.29 6.77 47.94
N SER A 13 -6.21 6.30 46.70
CA SER A 13 -7.38 5.77 46.01
C SER A 13 -6.95 4.57 45.17
N GLU A 14 -7.29 3.39 45.71
CA GLU A 14 -7.28 2.12 44.98
C GLU A 14 -8.11 2.23 43.71
N SER A 15 -7.54 1.97 42.57
CA SER A 15 -8.29 1.69 41.34
C SER A 15 -8.02 0.24 40.93
N ALA A 16 -9.08 -0.52 40.86
CA ALA A 16 -9.14 -1.91 40.49
C ALA A 16 -8.47 -2.15 39.14
N ALA A 17 -7.43 -2.96 39.13
CA ALA A 17 -6.87 -3.57 37.94
C ALA A 17 -7.87 -4.62 37.41
N GLN A 18 -8.45 -4.37 36.25
CA GLN A 18 -9.13 -5.42 35.49
C GLN A 18 -8.05 -6.33 34.89
N GLU A 19 -8.00 -7.55 35.34
CA GLU A 19 -7.27 -8.65 34.72
C GLU A 19 -7.87 -8.90 33.34
N SER A 20 -7.13 -8.56 32.29
CA SER A 20 -7.38 -9.02 30.93
C SER A 20 -6.83 -10.44 30.81
N ASP A 21 -7.72 -11.42 30.71
CA ASP A 21 -7.40 -12.81 30.37
C ASP A 21 -6.86 -12.87 28.92
N THR A 22 -5.56 -12.70 28.77
CA THR A 22 -4.85 -12.97 27.52
C THR A 22 -4.53 -14.46 27.50
N ARG A 23 -5.38 -15.25 26.85
CA ARG A 23 -4.96 -16.58 26.37
C ARG A 23 -3.89 -16.38 25.31
N GLN A 24 -2.67 -16.30 25.75
CA GLN A 24 -1.48 -16.50 24.92
C GLN A 24 -1.51 -17.96 24.45
N THR A 25 -1.78 -18.18 23.15
CA THR A 25 -1.49 -19.45 22.52
C THR A 25 0.03 -19.64 22.61
N ASP A 26 0.47 -20.72 23.22
CA ASP A 26 1.86 -21.15 23.31
C ASP A 26 2.40 -21.54 21.90
N ALA A 27 2.57 -20.55 21.03
CA ALA A 27 3.47 -20.67 19.91
C ALA A 27 4.89 -20.40 20.46
N PRO A 28 5.87 -21.27 20.22
CA PRO A 28 7.21 -21.03 20.71
C PRO A 28 7.72 -19.69 20.18
N THR A 29 8.11 -18.80 21.06
CA THR A 29 8.71 -17.50 20.72
C THR A 29 9.97 -17.77 19.89
N PRO A 30 10.06 -17.33 18.62
CA PRO A 30 11.22 -17.63 17.76
C PRO A 30 12.45 -16.82 18.15
N GLY A 31 12.79 -16.64 19.35
CA GLY A 31 13.89 -15.76 19.76
C GLY A 31 14.87 -16.34 20.76
N ALA A 32 14.52 -17.42 21.45
CA ALA A 32 15.36 -17.93 22.52
C ALA A 32 16.53 -18.83 22.07
N ALA A 33 16.50 -19.34 20.84
CA ALA A 33 17.53 -20.22 20.27
C ALA A 33 18.62 -19.47 19.46
N PHE A 34 18.37 -18.24 19.06
CA PHE A 34 19.24 -17.50 18.11
C PHE A 34 20.56 -16.96 18.71
N GLY A 35 20.73 -16.93 20.01
CA GLY A 35 21.88 -16.28 20.64
C GLY A 35 23.14 -17.12 20.80
N ALA A 36 23.06 -18.44 20.75
CA ALA A 36 24.17 -19.33 21.13
C ALA A 36 25.02 -19.87 19.95
N GLU A 37 24.46 -19.87 18.73
CA GLU A 37 25.12 -20.48 17.55
C GLU A 37 26.02 -19.53 16.75
N PHE A 38 25.96 -18.22 16.98
CA PHE A 38 26.77 -17.27 16.21
C PHE A 38 28.25 -17.21 16.63
N ALA A 39 28.61 -17.81 17.75
CA ALA A 39 29.96 -17.64 18.38
C ALA A 39 31.07 -18.54 17.80
N SER A 40 30.79 -19.48 16.88
CA SER A 40 31.76 -20.47 16.42
C SER A 40 31.76 -20.74 14.91
N ARG A 41 31.29 -19.79 14.07
CA ARG A 41 31.33 -19.99 12.63
C ARG A 41 32.71 -19.77 12.04
N GLU A 42 33.14 -20.67 11.16
CA GLU A 42 34.36 -20.52 10.36
C GLU A 42 34.29 -19.23 9.51
N PRO A 43 35.44 -18.68 9.09
CA PRO A 43 35.45 -17.49 8.22
C PRO A 43 34.62 -17.73 6.97
N VAL A 44 33.67 -16.84 6.70
CA VAL A 44 32.78 -16.94 5.55
C VAL A 44 33.36 -16.12 4.41
N GLU A 45 33.40 -16.70 3.21
CA GLU A 45 33.75 -15.97 1.99
C GLU A 45 32.59 -15.08 1.55
N LEU A 46 32.88 -13.86 1.07
CA LEU A 46 31.86 -12.91 0.59
C LEU A 46 31.02 -13.44 -0.60
N GLY A 47 31.51 -14.44 -1.31
CA GLY A 47 30.81 -15.08 -2.42
C GLY A 47 29.92 -16.26 -2.04
N THR A 48 29.87 -16.65 -0.75
CA THR A 48 29.08 -17.80 -0.30
C THR A 48 27.59 -17.58 -0.56
N PRO A 49 26.91 -18.52 -1.27
CA PRO A 49 25.47 -18.44 -1.49
C PRO A 49 24.68 -18.50 -0.17
N ILE A 50 23.50 -17.84 -0.16
CA ILE A 50 22.65 -17.78 1.03
C ILE A 50 22.21 -19.16 1.52
N ALA A 51 22.02 -20.13 0.61
CA ALA A 51 21.66 -21.50 0.98
C ALA A 51 22.73 -22.23 1.82
N GLU A 52 23.99 -21.87 1.65
CA GLU A 52 25.11 -22.41 2.40
C GLU A 52 25.38 -21.57 3.66
N LEU A 53 25.25 -20.22 3.54
CA LEU A 53 25.54 -19.28 4.62
C LEU A 53 24.44 -19.26 5.68
N ASP A 54 23.19 -19.25 5.25
CA ASP A 54 22.00 -19.14 6.12
C ASP A 54 20.84 -19.97 5.54
N PRO A 55 20.86 -21.29 5.75
CA PRO A 55 19.82 -22.19 5.20
C PRO A 55 18.42 -21.92 5.78
N GLU A 56 18.32 -21.33 6.98
CA GLU A 56 17.02 -20.95 7.56
C GLU A 56 16.37 -19.82 6.77
N ILE A 57 17.11 -18.74 6.47
CA ILE A 57 16.62 -17.64 5.64
C ILE A 57 16.32 -18.12 4.22
N ALA A 58 17.18 -18.98 3.64
CA ALA A 58 16.90 -19.58 2.34
C ALA A 58 15.57 -20.37 2.34
N GLY A 59 15.34 -21.19 3.38
CA GLY A 59 14.09 -21.93 3.56
C GLY A 59 12.86 -21.03 3.71
N PHE A 60 12.94 -19.93 4.43
CA PHE A 60 11.83 -18.97 4.55
C PHE A 60 11.52 -18.25 3.22
N ILE A 61 12.55 -17.93 2.43
CA ILE A 61 12.36 -17.33 1.10
C ILE A 61 11.66 -18.34 0.16
N ASP A 62 12.08 -19.61 0.18
CA ASP A 62 11.47 -20.66 -0.62
C ASP A 62 10.03 -20.95 -0.19
N ALA A 63 9.75 -20.96 1.12
CA ALA A 63 8.39 -21.09 1.64
C ALA A 63 7.48 -19.93 1.21
N GLU A 64 7.98 -18.69 1.22
CA GLU A 64 7.22 -17.52 0.74
C GLU A 64 6.99 -17.61 -0.79
N LEU A 65 7.98 -18.06 -1.55
CA LEU A 65 7.81 -18.31 -2.99
C LEU A 65 6.73 -19.35 -3.26
N ALA A 66 6.70 -20.44 -2.49
CA ALA A 66 5.66 -21.47 -2.58
C ALA A 66 4.29 -20.88 -2.23
N ARG A 67 4.16 -20.12 -1.12
CA ARG A 67 2.92 -19.44 -0.73
C ARG A 67 2.37 -18.57 -1.86
N GLN A 68 3.24 -17.76 -2.48
CA GLN A 68 2.84 -16.87 -3.58
C GLN A 68 2.42 -17.64 -4.84
N ARG A 69 3.04 -18.81 -5.10
CA ARG A 69 2.70 -19.67 -6.25
C ARG A 69 1.38 -20.38 -6.07
N ASP A 70 1.13 -20.93 -4.88
CA ASP A 70 0.03 -21.84 -4.60
C ASP A 70 -1.27 -21.09 -4.27
N GLY A 71 -1.17 -19.84 -3.74
CA GLY A 71 -2.31 -19.00 -3.40
C GLY A 71 -2.63 -17.96 -4.47
N LEU A 72 -3.77 -17.28 -4.28
CA LEU A 72 -4.20 -16.10 -5.04
C LEU A 72 -4.07 -14.83 -4.19
N GLU A 73 -3.08 -14.00 -4.51
CA GLU A 73 -2.85 -12.74 -3.82
C GLU A 73 -3.82 -11.66 -4.32
N MET A 74 -4.68 -11.17 -3.43
CA MET A 74 -5.69 -10.17 -3.75
C MET A 74 -5.71 -9.00 -2.75
N ILE A 75 -4.65 -8.79 -1.98
CA ILE A 75 -4.45 -7.56 -1.21
C ILE A 75 -4.24 -6.41 -2.20
N ALA A 76 -5.10 -5.39 -2.16
CA ALA A 76 -5.15 -4.31 -3.16
C ALA A 76 -3.86 -3.46 -3.22
N SER A 77 -3.03 -3.48 -2.19
CA SER A 77 -1.75 -2.78 -2.12
C SER A 77 -0.55 -3.65 -2.51
N GLU A 78 -0.77 -4.88 -2.94
CA GLU A 78 0.27 -5.82 -3.34
C GLU A 78 0.25 -6.12 -4.84
N ASN A 79 1.40 -6.55 -5.35
CA ASN A 79 1.57 -6.91 -6.76
C ASN A 79 2.78 -7.82 -6.92
N HIS A 80 2.78 -8.64 -7.96
CA HIS A 80 3.95 -9.41 -8.35
C HIS A 80 4.85 -8.56 -9.26
N THR A 81 6.06 -8.25 -8.78
CA THR A 81 7.04 -7.48 -9.55
C THR A 81 7.78 -8.37 -10.55
N ALA A 82 8.33 -7.79 -11.62
CA ALA A 82 9.13 -8.54 -12.57
C ALA A 82 10.44 -9.05 -11.94
N ALA A 83 10.89 -10.25 -12.34
CA ALA A 83 12.16 -10.82 -11.89
C ALA A 83 13.36 -9.86 -12.10
N ALA A 84 13.36 -9.08 -13.18
CA ALA A 84 14.38 -8.08 -13.45
C ALA A 84 14.46 -6.97 -12.38
N VAL A 85 13.33 -6.62 -11.76
CA VAL A 85 13.30 -5.67 -10.63
C VAL A 85 13.96 -6.28 -9.41
N MET A 86 13.67 -7.55 -9.09
CA MET A 86 14.31 -8.28 -7.99
C MET A 86 15.81 -8.44 -8.21
N GLN A 87 16.25 -8.74 -9.45
CA GLN A 87 17.67 -8.82 -9.82
C GLN A 87 18.39 -7.48 -9.63
N ALA A 88 17.77 -6.36 -10.00
CA ALA A 88 18.33 -5.03 -9.77
C ALA A 88 18.52 -4.74 -8.27
N GLN A 89 17.55 -5.13 -7.44
CA GLN A 89 17.62 -4.93 -5.99
C GLN A 89 18.69 -5.82 -5.33
N GLY A 90 18.87 -7.06 -5.78
CA GLY A 90 19.89 -7.98 -5.29
C GLY A 90 21.29 -7.77 -5.89
N SER A 91 21.58 -6.59 -6.46
CA SER A 91 22.85 -6.30 -7.13
C SER A 91 23.88 -5.66 -6.18
N VAL A 92 25.11 -5.51 -6.70
CA VAL A 92 26.23 -4.84 -6.02
C VAL A 92 25.98 -3.37 -5.68
N LEU A 93 24.91 -2.76 -6.21
CA LEU A 93 24.49 -1.41 -5.88
C LEU A 93 24.12 -1.28 -4.39
N THR A 94 23.80 -2.39 -3.71
CA THR A 94 23.62 -2.45 -2.26
C THR A 94 24.84 -1.91 -1.48
N ASN A 95 26.04 -2.04 -2.01
CA ASN A 95 27.28 -1.62 -1.36
C ASN A 95 27.55 -0.11 -1.44
N LYS A 96 26.83 0.61 -2.34
CA LYS A 96 27.19 1.99 -2.67
C LYS A 96 26.50 3.03 -1.81
N TYR A 97 27.29 3.89 -1.20
CA TYR A 97 26.82 5.07 -0.45
C TYR A 97 26.88 6.31 -1.35
N ALA A 98 25.75 7.03 -1.55
CA ALA A 98 25.64 8.08 -2.55
C ALA A 98 24.81 9.30 -2.07
N GLU A 99 25.12 9.82 -0.86
CA GLU A 99 24.47 11.04 -0.35
C GLU A 99 24.59 12.21 -1.32
N GLY A 100 23.53 12.98 -1.44
CA GLY A 100 23.40 14.07 -2.41
C GLY A 100 22.57 13.65 -3.62
N TYR A 101 22.88 14.26 -4.76
CA TYR A 101 22.16 14.08 -6.02
C TYR A 101 23.16 13.88 -7.19
N PRO A 102 22.74 13.34 -8.34
CA PRO A 102 23.62 13.17 -9.49
C PRO A 102 24.43 14.42 -9.80
N GLY A 103 25.73 14.24 -9.99
CA GLY A 103 26.71 15.32 -10.23
C GLY A 103 27.02 16.20 -9.01
N ARG A 104 26.39 15.95 -7.85
CA ARG A 104 26.60 16.71 -6.60
C ARG A 104 26.56 15.77 -5.40
N ARG A 105 27.37 14.70 -5.43
CA ARG A 105 27.48 13.72 -4.35
C ARG A 105 28.51 14.16 -3.30
N TYR A 106 28.33 13.68 -2.09
CA TYR A 106 29.31 13.87 -1.01
C TYR A 106 30.43 12.81 -1.04
N TYR A 107 30.26 11.75 -1.86
CA TYR A 107 31.20 10.62 -1.95
C TYR A 107 31.69 10.43 -3.39
N GLY A 108 32.92 9.91 -3.52
CA GLY A 108 33.46 9.51 -4.82
C GLY A 108 32.91 8.17 -5.32
N GLY A 109 33.20 7.82 -6.57
CA GLY A 109 32.79 6.54 -7.18
C GLY A 109 31.28 6.45 -7.45
N CYS A 110 30.63 7.57 -7.76
CA CYS A 110 29.18 7.64 -7.99
C CYS A 110 28.80 7.72 -9.46
N GLU A 111 29.73 7.63 -10.38
CA GLU A 111 29.52 7.79 -11.82
C GLU A 111 28.40 6.88 -12.35
N HIS A 112 28.36 5.62 -11.95
CA HIS A 112 27.34 4.68 -12.44
C HIS A 112 26.00 4.82 -11.71
N VAL A 113 26.00 5.11 -10.41
CA VAL A 113 24.74 5.37 -9.69
C VAL A 113 24.11 6.69 -10.13
N ASP A 114 24.92 7.68 -10.53
CA ASP A 114 24.41 8.92 -11.12
C ASP A 114 23.66 8.65 -12.42
N GLU A 115 24.21 7.80 -13.30
CA GLU A 115 23.56 7.38 -14.55
C GLU A 115 22.23 6.64 -14.27
N ILE A 116 22.21 5.74 -13.28
CA ILE A 116 21.02 4.99 -12.88
C ILE A 116 19.93 5.92 -12.35
N GLU A 117 20.29 6.84 -11.44
CA GLU A 117 19.32 7.78 -10.88
C GLU A 117 18.79 8.76 -11.93
N LEU A 118 19.64 9.28 -12.80
CA LEU A 118 19.23 10.13 -13.93
C LEU A 118 18.28 9.39 -14.86
N LEU A 119 18.56 8.11 -15.16
CA LEU A 119 17.68 7.27 -15.98
C LEU A 119 16.33 7.05 -15.31
N ALA A 120 16.30 6.78 -14.01
CA ALA A 120 15.06 6.63 -13.24
C ALA A 120 14.24 7.92 -13.28
N ILE A 121 14.88 9.07 -13.06
CA ILE A 121 14.23 10.39 -13.13
C ILE A 121 13.68 10.64 -14.55
N ALA A 122 14.45 10.40 -15.58
CA ALA A 122 14.02 10.61 -16.97
C ALA A 122 12.80 9.75 -17.32
N ARG A 123 12.83 8.45 -16.94
CA ARG A 123 11.74 7.51 -17.21
C ARG A 123 10.46 7.89 -16.47
N VAL A 124 10.54 8.21 -15.18
CA VAL A 124 9.34 8.54 -14.40
C VAL A 124 8.73 9.88 -14.83
N LYS A 125 9.54 10.86 -15.22
CA LYS A 125 9.07 12.11 -15.81
C LYS A 125 8.30 11.86 -17.12
N ALA A 126 8.86 11.06 -18.01
CA ALA A 126 8.20 10.70 -19.28
C ALA A 126 6.92 9.92 -19.06
N LEU A 127 6.92 8.98 -18.09
CA LEU A 127 5.78 8.10 -17.77
C LEU A 127 4.56 8.89 -17.30
N PHE A 128 4.75 9.91 -16.46
CA PHE A 128 3.66 10.68 -15.85
C PHE A 128 3.49 12.09 -16.45
N GLY A 129 4.33 12.52 -17.38
CA GLY A 129 4.27 13.86 -17.96
C GLY A 129 4.65 14.96 -16.95
N ALA A 130 5.55 14.68 -16.00
CA ALA A 130 6.01 15.64 -15.00
C ALA A 130 7.31 16.34 -15.42
N GLU A 131 7.49 17.61 -15.03
CA GLU A 131 8.72 18.36 -15.32
C GLU A 131 9.86 18.01 -14.37
N PHE A 132 9.55 17.71 -13.12
CA PHE A 132 10.52 17.38 -12.08
C PHE A 132 10.10 16.12 -11.32
N ALA A 133 11.10 15.31 -10.92
CA ALA A 133 10.89 14.11 -10.14
C ALA A 133 12.02 13.92 -9.11
N ASN A 134 11.65 13.40 -7.95
CA ASN A 134 12.59 12.86 -6.96
C ASN A 134 12.29 11.37 -6.77
N VAL A 135 13.30 10.52 -7.00
CA VAL A 135 13.19 9.06 -6.93
C VAL A 135 13.82 8.45 -5.68
N GLN A 136 14.37 9.29 -4.80
CA GLN A 136 15.08 8.86 -3.60
C GLN A 136 14.20 8.46 -2.41
N PRO A 137 12.90 8.85 -2.25
CA PRO A 137 12.12 8.44 -1.10
C PRO A 137 12.11 6.91 -0.91
N HIS A 138 12.44 6.46 0.30
CA HIS A 138 12.52 5.03 0.65
C HIS A 138 11.14 4.37 0.66
N SER A 139 10.08 5.15 0.87
CA SER A 139 8.69 4.69 0.89
C SER A 139 7.73 5.81 0.49
N GLY A 140 6.46 5.46 0.21
CA GLY A 140 5.40 6.47 0.05
C GLY A 140 5.19 7.31 1.31
N ALA A 141 5.31 6.73 2.49
CA ALA A 141 5.22 7.47 3.75
C ALA A 141 6.32 8.55 3.87
N GLN A 142 7.55 8.24 3.46
CA GLN A 142 8.63 9.23 3.44
C GLN A 142 8.47 10.25 2.32
N ALA A 143 7.93 9.87 1.18
CA ALA A 143 7.56 10.83 0.13
C ALA A 143 6.56 11.86 0.66
N ASN A 144 5.48 11.41 1.31
CA ASN A 144 4.47 12.27 1.94
C ASN A 144 5.08 13.15 3.04
N ALA A 145 5.92 12.58 3.90
CA ALA A 145 6.60 13.32 4.96
C ALA A 145 7.53 14.40 4.39
N SER A 146 8.25 14.10 3.32
CA SER A 146 9.13 15.07 2.65
C SER A 146 8.35 16.21 2.01
N VAL A 147 7.18 15.94 1.42
CA VAL A 147 6.30 16.97 0.86
C VAL A 147 5.80 17.88 1.97
N MET A 148 5.27 17.33 3.06
CA MET A 148 4.80 18.13 4.20
C MET A 148 5.93 18.94 4.81
N HIS A 149 7.12 18.36 5.00
CA HIS A 149 8.29 19.06 5.49
C HIS A 149 8.75 20.22 4.57
N ALA A 150 8.61 20.04 3.25
CA ALA A 150 9.00 21.05 2.27
C ALA A 150 8.05 22.24 2.18
N LEU A 151 6.74 22.00 2.34
CA LEU A 151 5.71 22.96 1.96
C LEU A 151 5.01 23.63 3.13
N ILE A 152 4.91 22.96 4.27
CA ILE A 152 4.17 23.42 5.44
C ILE A 152 5.01 23.32 6.72
N ARG A 153 4.54 23.92 7.82
CA ARG A 153 5.23 23.95 9.11
C ARG A 153 4.48 23.15 10.16
N PRO A 154 5.15 22.61 11.17
CA PRO A 154 4.47 22.03 12.33
C PRO A 154 3.42 22.99 12.89
N GLY A 155 2.21 22.45 13.13
CA GLY A 155 1.04 23.23 13.57
C GLY A 155 0.14 23.75 12.45
N ASP A 156 0.61 23.78 11.19
CA ASP A 156 -0.25 24.13 10.05
C ASP A 156 -1.39 23.11 9.89
N THR A 157 -2.53 23.56 9.34
CA THR A 157 -3.67 22.69 9.10
C THR A 157 -3.51 21.90 7.79
N VAL A 158 -3.76 20.61 7.84
CA VAL A 158 -3.84 19.69 6.70
C VAL A 158 -5.27 19.16 6.61
N LEU A 159 -5.88 19.25 5.43
CA LEU A 159 -7.17 18.64 5.13
C LEU A 159 -6.95 17.38 4.30
N GLY A 160 -7.35 16.21 4.82
CA GLY A 160 -7.16 14.91 4.15
C GLY A 160 -8.39 14.01 4.28
N LEU A 161 -8.42 12.93 3.50
CA LEU A 161 -9.47 11.90 3.62
C LEU A 161 -9.32 11.16 4.95
N ASP A 162 -10.43 11.07 5.70
CA ASP A 162 -10.47 10.33 6.97
C ASP A 162 -10.05 8.86 6.77
N LEU A 163 -9.33 8.32 7.75
CA LEU A 163 -8.88 6.93 7.72
C LEU A 163 -10.05 5.94 7.61
N ALA A 164 -11.15 6.21 8.33
CA ALA A 164 -12.35 5.38 8.29
C ALA A 164 -13.09 5.47 6.94
N ALA A 165 -12.89 6.55 6.18
CA ALA A 165 -13.41 6.72 4.83
C ALA A 165 -12.44 6.22 3.72
N GLY A 166 -11.33 5.59 4.10
CA GLY A 166 -10.35 5.02 3.18
C GLY A 166 -9.08 5.84 2.99
N GLY A 167 -8.83 6.87 3.80
CA GLY A 167 -7.58 7.65 3.79
C GLY A 167 -6.35 6.80 4.14
N HIS A 168 -5.18 7.31 3.80
CA HIS A 168 -3.92 6.69 4.22
C HIS A 168 -3.50 7.21 5.60
N LEU A 169 -2.78 6.39 6.38
CA LEU A 169 -2.32 6.78 7.73
C LEU A 169 -1.48 8.08 7.72
N THR A 170 -0.74 8.36 6.65
CA THR A 170 0.05 9.61 6.51
C THR A 170 -0.80 10.83 6.13
N HIS A 171 -2.12 10.68 5.95
CA HIS A 171 -3.03 11.81 5.67
C HIS A 171 -3.61 12.44 6.95
N GLY A 172 -3.11 12.09 8.14
CA GLY A 172 -3.49 12.74 9.38
C GLY A 172 -3.84 11.81 10.56
N MET A 173 -3.55 10.52 10.48
CA MET A 173 -3.79 9.60 11.60
C MET A 173 -3.05 10.08 12.86
N LYS A 174 -3.73 10.16 14.01
CA LYS A 174 -3.23 10.76 15.27
C LYS A 174 -1.87 10.26 15.74
N ILE A 175 -1.59 8.96 15.59
CA ILE A 175 -0.31 8.36 16.02
C ILE A 175 0.79 8.44 14.96
N ASN A 176 0.43 8.76 13.70
CA ASN A 176 1.37 8.97 12.61
C ASN A 176 2.08 10.33 12.75
N PHE A 177 3.24 10.49 12.11
CA PHE A 177 3.96 11.77 12.11
C PHE A 177 3.06 12.94 11.68
N SER A 178 2.18 12.70 10.70
CA SER A 178 1.27 13.73 10.16
C SER A 178 0.29 14.23 11.23
N GLY A 179 -0.36 13.35 11.97
CA GLY A 179 -1.26 13.73 13.05
C GLY A 179 -0.57 14.24 14.32
N ARG A 180 0.76 14.02 14.45
CA ARG A 180 1.56 14.54 15.58
C ARG A 180 2.11 15.93 15.34
N LEU A 181 2.43 16.26 14.10
CA LEU A 181 3.10 17.51 13.74
C LEU A 181 2.13 18.58 13.24
N TYR A 182 1.00 18.19 12.67
CA TYR A 182 0.06 19.09 12.00
C TYR A 182 -1.32 19.06 12.64
N SER A 183 -2.07 20.16 12.50
CA SER A 183 -3.49 20.19 12.83
C SER A 183 -4.28 19.53 11.72
N ILE A 184 -5.11 18.55 12.04
CA ILE A 184 -5.81 17.74 11.05
C ILE A 184 -7.28 18.11 10.98
N ALA A 185 -7.73 18.51 9.78
CA ALA A 185 -9.12 18.49 9.35
C ALA A 185 -9.31 17.27 8.42
N ALA A 186 -10.44 16.59 8.52
CA ALA A 186 -10.69 15.40 7.73
C ALA A 186 -12.00 15.53 6.98
N TYR A 187 -11.98 15.22 5.67
CA TYR A 187 -13.21 15.01 4.91
C TYR A 187 -13.52 13.52 4.82
N GLY A 188 -14.79 13.21 4.71
CA GLY A 188 -15.29 11.84 4.61
C GLY A 188 -15.93 11.53 3.27
N VAL A 189 -16.81 10.54 3.29
CA VAL A 189 -17.69 10.18 2.19
C VAL A 189 -19.15 10.38 2.61
N SER A 190 -20.03 10.61 1.64
CA SER A 190 -21.47 10.71 1.89
C SER A 190 -22.03 9.41 2.47
N ASP A 191 -22.89 9.49 3.45
CA ASP A 191 -23.52 8.32 4.06
C ASP A 191 -24.40 7.53 3.07
N ASP A 192 -25.01 8.22 2.10
CA ASP A 192 -25.92 7.60 1.13
C ASP A 192 -25.19 6.89 -0.02
N THR A 193 -24.14 7.54 -0.56
CA THR A 193 -23.46 7.06 -1.77
C THR A 193 -22.10 6.45 -1.48
N HIS A 194 -21.56 6.66 -0.29
CA HIS A 194 -20.19 6.33 0.11
C HIS A 194 -19.13 6.92 -0.84
N ARG A 195 -19.45 8.06 -1.46
CA ARG A 195 -18.54 8.81 -2.35
C ARG A 195 -18.10 10.11 -1.68
N VAL A 196 -16.92 10.57 -2.04
CA VAL A 196 -16.43 11.89 -1.61
C VAL A 196 -17.37 12.95 -2.15
N ASP A 197 -17.89 13.79 -1.24
CA ASP A 197 -18.73 14.94 -1.58
C ASP A 197 -17.85 16.19 -1.67
N MET A 198 -17.71 16.71 -2.89
CA MET A 198 -16.85 17.88 -3.13
C MET A 198 -17.40 19.16 -2.49
N ALA A 199 -18.73 19.28 -2.29
CA ALA A 199 -19.31 20.40 -1.56
C ALA A 199 -18.90 20.38 -0.08
N GLU A 200 -18.84 19.19 0.53
CA GLU A 200 -18.36 19.00 1.90
C GLU A 200 -16.86 19.27 2.01
N VAL A 201 -16.05 18.84 1.03
CA VAL A 201 -14.61 19.18 0.96
C VAL A 201 -14.42 20.68 0.90
N GLU A 202 -15.19 21.40 0.09
CA GLU A 202 -15.11 22.85 -0.02
C GLU A 202 -15.51 23.55 1.30
N ARG A 203 -16.62 23.13 1.91
CA ARG A 203 -17.07 23.65 3.21
C ARG A 203 -15.98 23.50 4.28
N LEU A 204 -15.40 22.31 4.39
CA LEU A 204 -14.34 22.03 5.36
C LEU A 204 -13.05 22.79 5.06
N ALA A 205 -12.69 22.99 3.78
CA ALA A 205 -11.56 23.82 3.39
C ALA A 205 -11.77 25.30 3.80
N GLN A 206 -12.97 25.84 3.59
CA GLN A 206 -13.30 27.19 4.00
C GLN A 206 -13.30 27.37 5.53
N GLU A 207 -13.79 26.40 6.27
CA GLU A 207 -13.82 26.44 7.73
C GLU A 207 -12.43 26.28 8.35
N SER A 208 -11.64 25.29 7.89
CA SER A 208 -10.35 24.93 8.49
C SER A 208 -9.16 25.72 7.96
N GLN A 209 -9.31 26.43 6.82
CA GLN A 209 -8.25 27.21 6.17
C GLN A 209 -6.91 26.48 6.08
N PRO A 210 -6.88 25.26 5.47
CA PRO A 210 -5.69 24.41 5.46
C PRO A 210 -4.55 25.08 4.69
N LYS A 211 -3.32 24.68 5.00
CA LYS A 211 -2.13 25.02 4.21
C LYS A 211 -1.84 23.96 3.15
N LEU A 212 -2.36 22.73 3.36
CA LEU A 212 -2.23 21.61 2.45
C LEU A 212 -3.55 20.84 2.39
N ILE A 213 -4.04 20.58 1.19
CA ILE A 213 -5.12 19.62 0.92
C ILE A 213 -4.48 18.37 0.33
N VAL A 214 -4.80 17.20 0.91
CA VAL A 214 -4.33 15.90 0.44
C VAL A 214 -5.49 15.16 -0.20
N ALA A 215 -5.41 14.94 -1.51
CA ALA A 215 -6.28 14.05 -2.25
C ALA A 215 -5.58 12.71 -2.50
N GLY A 216 -6.34 11.61 -2.49
CA GLY A 216 -5.79 10.26 -2.60
C GLY A 216 -6.28 9.37 -1.46
N TRP A 217 -6.04 8.07 -1.60
CA TRP A 217 -6.68 7.08 -0.73
C TRP A 217 -5.90 5.75 -0.67
N SER A 218 -6.27 4.93 0.32
CA SER A 218 -5.83 3.54 0.47
C SER A 218 -6.97 2.55 0.24
N ALA A 219 -8.21 2.93 0.54
CA ALA A 219 -9.38 2.07 0.45
C ALA A 219 -10.60 2.89 -0.04
N TYR A 220 -10.58 3.25 -1.31
CA TYR A 220 -11.68 3.95 -1.98
C TYR A 220 -11.83 3.41 -3.40
N SER A 221 -13.06 3.09 -3.83
CA SER A 221 -13.30 2.36 -5.07
C SER A 221 -13.69 3.25 -6.26
N ARG A 222 -13.64 4.58 -6.10
CA ARG A 222 -14.04 5.53 -7.14
C ARG A 222 -12.93 6.49 -7.50
N GLN A 223 -13.02 7.11 -8.65
CA GLN A 223 -12.15 8.21 -9.07
C GLN A 223 -12.45 9.48 -8.28
N LEU A 224 -11.44 10.33 -8.13
CA LEU A 224 -11.54 11.67 -7.55
C LEU A 224 -11.45 12.73 -8.65
N ASP A 225 -12.18 13.83 -8.48
CA ASP A 225 -12.12 15.00 -9.36
C ASP A 225 -10.95 15.91 -8.95
N PHE A 226 -9.78 15.72 -9.56
CA PHE A 226 -8.60 16.51 -9.26
C PHE A 226 -8.72 17.98 -9.68
N ALA A 227 -9.53 18.28 -10.71
CA ALA A 227 -9.77 19.65 -11.12
C ALA A 227 -10.57 20.41 -10.05
N GLU A 228 -11.56 19.75 -9.47
CA GLU A 228 -12.37 20.32 -8.39
C GLU A 228 -11.54 20.46 -7.09
N PHE A 229 -10.70 19.49 -6.75
CA PHE A 229 -9.74 19.66 -5.64
C PHE A 229 -8.80 20.84 -5.85
N ARG A 230 -8.32 21.08 -7.11
CA ARG A 230 -7.50 22.25 -7.43
C ARG A 230 -8.25 23.54 -7.21
N ARG A 231 -9.49 23.63 -7.71
CA ARG A 231 -10.35 24.81 -7.53
C ARG A 231 -10.55 25.14 -6.04
N ILE A 232 -10.84 24.12 -5.24
CA ILE A 232 -11.02 24.27 -3.79
C ILE A 232 -9.71 24.74 -3.12
N ALA A 233 -8.58 24.11 -3.45
CA ALA A 233 -7.30 24.52 -2.87
C ALA A 233 -6.93 25.96 -3.21
N ASP A 234 -7.17 26.40 -4.46
CA ASP A 234 -6.97 27.79 -4.88
C ASP A 234 -7.84 28.77 -4.09
N SER A 235 -9.10 28.39 -3.81
CA SER A 235 -10.05 29.25 -3.10
C SER A 235 -9.64 29.60 -1.66
N VAL A 236 -8.78 28.77 -1.06
CA VAL A 236 -8.27 28.95 0.32
C VAL A 236 -6.76 29.20 0.37
N GLY A 237 -6.09 29.27 -0.79
CA GLY A 237 -4.64 29.47 -0.88
C GLY A 237 -3.82 28.33 -0.31
N ALA A 238 -4.33 27.09 -0.41
CA ALA A 238 -3.66 25.87 0.03
C ALA A 238 -2.86 25.23 -1.11
N TYR A 239 -1.79 24.52 -0.77
CA TYR A 239 -1.17 23.57 -1.68
C TYR A 239 -2.10 22.35 -1.88
N LEU A 240 -2.12 21.81 -3.10
CA LEU A 240 -2.75 20.53 -3.42
C LEU A 240 -1.68 19.44 -3.59
N MET A 241 -1.68 18.45 -2.72
CA MET A 241 -0.92 17.24 -2.84
C MET A 241 -1.83 16.09 -3.24
N VAL A 242 -1.46 15.32 -4.26
CA VAL A 242 -2.17 14.09 -4.61
C VAL A 242 -1.28 12.89 -4.35
N ASP A 243 -1.73 12.00 -3.46
CA ASP A 243 -1.12 10.68 -3.25
C ASP A 243 -1.78 9.66 -4.17
N MET A 244 -1.15 9.39 -5.31
CA MET A 244 -1.65 8.43 -6.31
C MET A 244 -1.14 7.00 -6.09
N ALA A 245 -0.59 6.67 -4.93
CA ALA A 245 0.09 5.40 -4.67
C ALA A 245 -0.73 4.18 -5.08
N HIS A 246 -2.03 4.17 -4.83
CA HIS A 246 -2.90 3.06 -5.18
C HIS A 246 -3.17 2.94 -6.68
N PHE A 247 -3.33 4.04 -7.37
CA PHE A 247 -3.76 4.06 -8.78
C PHE A 247 -2.68 4.51 -9.77
N ALA A 248 -1.42 4.67 -9.32
CA ALA A 248 -0.32 5.15 -10.18
C ALA A 248 -0.11 4.29 -11.43
N GLY A 249 -0.27 2.97 -11.34
CA GLY A 249 -0.18 2.09 -12.50
C GLY A 249 -1.29 2.35 -13.53
N LEU A 250 -2.49 2.68 -13.06
CA LEU A 250 -3.61 3.03 -13.94
C LEU A 250 -3.38 4.38 -14.62
N VAL A 251 -2.82 5.35 -13.90
CA VAL A 251 -2.41 6.66 -14.46
C VAL A 251 -1.33 6.47 -15.53
N ALA A 252 -0.31 5.66 -15.22
CA ALA A 252 0.78 5.37 -16.15
C ALA A 252 0.30 4.70 -17.45
N ALA A 253 -0.74 3.87 -17.35
CA ALA A 253 -1.38 3.22 -18.50
C ALA A 253 -2.41 4.09 -19.25
N GLY A 254 -2.66 5.33 -18.78
CA GLY A 254 -3.70 6.20 -19.37
C GLY A 254 -5.15 5.77 -19.10
N LEU A 255 -5.36 4.89 -18.12
CA LEU A 255 -6.67 4.31 -17.76
C LEU A 255 -7.33 4.98 -16.56
N HIS A 256 -6.68 5.99 -15.98
CA HIS A 256 -7.18 6.81 -14.88
C HIS A 256 -6.73 8.26 -15.10
N PRO A 257 -7.55 9.26 -14.77
CA PRO A 257 -7.16 10.66 -14.87
C PRO A 257 -5.85 10.94 -14.14
N SER A 258 -4.94 11.69 -14.78
CA SER A 258 -3.67 12.08 -14.18
C SER A 258 -3.88 13.25 -13.22
N PRO A 259 -3.35 13.20 -11.98
CA PRO A 259 -3.34 14.31 -11.06
C PRO A 259 -2.26 15.36 -11.38
N VAL A 260 -1.24 15.01 -12.19
CA VAL A 260 -0.06 15.85 -12.44
C VAL A 260 -0.37 17.24 -12.97
N PRO A 261 -1.37 17.43 -13.86
CA PRO A 261 -1.72 18.78 -14.32
C PRO A 261 -2.39 19.69 -13.27
N TYR A 262 -2.92 19.11 -12.20
CA TYR A 262 -3.73 19.84 -11.20
C TYR A 262 -3.01 20.05 -9.87
N ALA A 263 -2.16 19.12 -9.47
CA ALA A 263 -1.53 19.14 -8.17
C ALA A 263 -0.23 19.97 -8.17
N ASP A 264 0.04 20.64 -7.05
CA ASP A 264 1.36 21.24 -6.80
C ASP A 264 2.43 20.15 -6.66
N VAL A 265 2.06 19.06 -6.01
CA VAL A 265 2.92 17.88 -5.81
C VAL A 265 2.10 16.60 -5.91
N VAL A 266 2.68 15.62 -6.59
CA VAL A 266 2.13 14.25 -6.65
C VAL A 266 3.12 13.31 -6.01
N THR A 267 2.64 12.46 -5.09
CA THR A 267 3.42 11.38 -4.49
C THR A 267 2.90 10.02 -4.94
N SER A 268 3.76 9.03 -4.92
CA SER A 268 3.36 7.64 -5.14
C SER A 268 4.29 6.66 -4.45
N THR A 269 3.79 5.47 -4.19
CA THR A 269 4.60 4.27 -4.05
C THR A 269 4.95 3.70 -5.43
N THR A 270 5.94 2.82 -5.48
CA THR A 270 6.36 2.17 -6.74
C THR A 270 5.93 0.70 -6.84
N HIS A 271 5.41 0.11 -5.78
CA HIS A 271 5.20 -1.34 -5.64
C HIS A 271 3.75 -1.83 -5.71
N LYS A 272 2.75 -0.93 -5.80
CA LYS A 272 1.33 -1.30 -5.87
C LYS A 272 0.91 -1.57 -7.33
N THR A 273 -0.07 -0.87 -7.86
CA THR A 273 -0.48 -1.03 -9.28
C THR A 273 0.67 -0.83 -10.27
N LEU A 274 1.66 -0.01 -9.92
CA LEU A 274 2.85 0.22 -10.75
C LEU A 274 3.76 -1.02 -10.86
N GLY A 275 3.76 -1.91 -9.86
CA GLY A 275 4.43 -3.22 -9.92
C GLY A 275 5.96 -3.18 -9.87
N GLY A 276 6.53 -2.13 -9.30
CA GLY A 276 7.97 -1.96 -9.10
C GLY A 276 8.47 -2.40 -7.72
N PRO A 277 9.68 -2.00 -7.32
CA PRO A 277 10.23 -2.28 -6.00
C PRO A 277 9.49 -1.47 -4.93
N ARG A 278 9.57 -1.89 -3.68
CA ARG A 278 9.08 -1.08 -2.56
C ARG A 278 9.89 0.20 -2.46
N GLY A 279 9.19 1.34 -2.55
CA GLY A 279 9.80 2.67 -2.55
C GLY A 279 8.75 3.75 -2.79
N GLY A 280 9.19 5.01 -2.84
CA GLY A 280 8.36 6.17 -3.14
C GLY A 280 8.97 7.07 -4.21
N ILE A 281 8.13 7.92 -4.79
CA ILE A 281 8.51 9.00 -5.72
C ILE A 281 7.73 10.26 -5.41
N ILE A 282 8.28 11.40 -5.83
CA ILE A 282 7.63 12.71 -5.74
C ILE A 282 7.76 13.38 -7.11
N LEU A 283 6.66 13.92 -7.63
CA LEU A 283 6.57 14.60 -8.92
C LEU A 283 6.03 16.03 -8.72
N THR A 284 6.49 16.98 -9.53
CA THR A 284 5.95 18.34 -9.57
C THR A 284 6.27 19.00 -10.90
N ASN A 285 5.48 20.01 -11.28
CA ASN A 285 5.76 20.87 -12.43
C ASN A 285 6.34 22.22 -12.03
N ASP A 286 6.53 22.48 -10.73
CA ASP A 286 7.10 23.74 -10.21
C ASP A 286 8.57 23.55 -9.79
N ALA A 287 9.46 24.33 -10.41
CA ALA A 287 10.91 24.28 -10.16
C ALA A 287 11.27 24.72 -8.72
N ALA A 288 10.52 25.65 -8.14
CA ALA A 288 10.77 26.12 -6.78
C ALA A 288 10.34 25.05 -5.74
N ILE A 289 9.22 24.38 -6.00
CA ILE A 289 8.77 23.23 -5.20
C ILE A 289 9.76 22.08 -5.33
N ALA A 290 10.21 21.75 -6.53
CA ALA A 290 11.20 20.69 -6.77
C ALA A 290 12.49 20.92 -5.95
N LYS A 291 12.95 22.17 -5.88
CA LYS A 291 14.12 22.55 -5.06
C LYS A 291 13.88 22.30 -3.57
N LYS A 292 12.69 22.70 -3.05
CA LYS A 292 12.30 22.46 -1.66
C LYS A 292 12.19 20.96 -1.36
N ILE A 293 11.56 20.19 -2.26
CA ILE A 293 11.42 18.74 -2.14
C ILE A 293 12.79 18.06 -2.07
N ASN A 294 13.72 18.41 -2.97
CA ASN A 294 15.06 17.84 -2.95
C ASN A 294 15.78 18.11 -1.62
N SER A 295 15.65 19.34 -1.07
CA SER A 295 16.21 19.65 0.24
C SER A 295 15.50 18.92 1.39
N ALA A 296 14.20 18.70 1.29
CA ALA A 296 13.41 17.99 2.30
C ALA A 296 13.69 16.49 2.29
N VAL A 297 13.94 15.89 1.13
CA VAL A 297 14.34 14.49 1.00
C VAL A 297 15.76 14.33 1.55
N PHE A 298 16.73 15.02 0.97
CA PHE A 298 18.11 15.00 1.42
C PHE A 298 18.66 16.43 1.52
N PRO A 299 19.21 16.84 2.68
CA PRO A 299 19.43 16.04 3.90
C PRO A 299 18.27 16.13 4.92
N GLY A 300 17.10 16.64 4.53
CA GLY A 300 16.02 16.98 5.47
C GLY A 300 15.45 15.75 6.23
N GLN A 301 15.26 14.62 5.56
CA GLN A 301 14.66 13.42 6.16
C GLN A 301 15.44 12.13 5.93
N GLN A 302 16.26 12.07 4.90
CA GLN A 302 17.04 10.89 4.54
C GLN A 302 18.54 11.23 4.49
N GLY A 303 19.39 10.21 4.70
CA GLY A 303 20.80 10.21 4.34
C GLY A 303 21.01 9.58 2.95
N GLY A 304 21.82 8.52 2.87
CA GLY A 304 22.10 7.82 1.62
C GLY A 304 20.87 7.23 0.96
N PRO A 305 20.67 7.45 -0.33
CA PRO A 305 19.60 6.80 -1.09
C PRO A 305 19.87 5.30 -1.25
N LEU A 306 18.81 4.54 -1.50
CA LEU A 306 18.88 3.09 -1.76
C LEU A 306 19.10 2.87 -3.26
N GLU A 307 20.34 2.89 -3.73
CA GLU A 307 20.68 2.87 -5.17
C GLU A 307 20.20 1.57 -5.85
N HIS A 308 20.25 0.44 -5.16
CA HIS A 308 19.69 -0.83 -5.64
C HIS A 308 18.15 -0.76 -5.83
N VAL A 309 17.44 -0.02 -4.98
CA VAL A 309 16.00 0.22 -5.15
C VAL A 309 15.74 1.21 -6.28
N ILE A 310 16.58 2.26 -6.44
CA ILE A 310 16.45 3.22 -7.55
C ILE A 310 16.66 2.52 -8.89
N ALA A 311 17.63 1.59 -8.98
CA ALA A 311 17.80 0.74 -10.14
C ALA A 311 16.53 -0.10 -10.44
N GLY A 312 15.95 -0.71 -9.42
CA GLY A 312 14.68 -1.42 -9.53
C GLY A 312 13.53 -0.50 -10.00
N LYS A 313 13.47 0.75 -9.51
CA LYS A 313 12.51 1.77 -9.98
C LYS A 313 12.72 2.08 -11.47
N ALA A 314 13.98 2.27 -11.89
CA ALA A 314 14.30 2.54 -13.29
C ALA A 314 13.84 1.40 -14.22
N VAL A 315 14.03 0.14 -13.81
CA VAL A 315 13.52 -1.04 -14.54
C VAL A 315 11.99 -1.01 -14.59
N ALA A 316 11.33 -0.80 -13.47
CA ALA A 316 9.87 -0.79 -13.38
C ALA A 316 9.24 0.32 -14.24
N PHE A 317 9.81 1.53 -14.26
CA PHE A 317 9.33 2.62 -15.11
C PHE A 317 9.50 2.32 -16.61
N GLY A 318 10.58 1.62 -16.98
CA GLY A 318 10.74 1.14 -18.36
C GLY A 318 9.68 0.11 -18.74
N LEU A 319 9.35 -0.82 -17.86
CA LEU A 319 8.29 -1.79 -18.06
C LEU A 319 6.90 -1.13 -18.11
N ALA A 320 6.67 -0.13 -17.28
CA ALA A 320 5.38 0.60 -17.24
C ALA A 320 5.08 1.40 -18.51
N ALA A 321 6.08 1.67 -19.33
CA ALA A 321 5.95 2.35 -20.63
C ALA A 321 5.61 1.41 -21.80
N THR A 322 5.31 0.13 -21.55
CA THR A 322 5.07 -0.87 -22.61
C THR A 322 3.58 -1.17 -22.80
N ASP A 323 3.20 -1.61 -24.00
CA ASP A 323 1.83 -2.06 -24.31
C ASP A 323 1.41 -3.25 -23.41
N THR A 324 2.35 -4.13 -23.06
CA THR A 324 2.10 -5.24 -22.11
C THR A 324 1.66 -4.73 -20.76
N PHE A 325 2.20 -3.60 -20.31
CA PHE A 325 1.77 -2.99 -19.06
C PHE A 325 0.37 -2.39 -19.17
N VAL A 326 0.04 -1.75 -20.28
CA VAL A 326 -1.32 -1.22 -20.54
C VAL A 326 -2.34 -2.37 -20.56
N ASP A 327 -2.03 -3.48 -21.24
CA ASP A 327 -2.86 -4.69 -21.24
C ASP A 327 -3.08 -5.22 -19.81
N LYS A 328 -2.01 -5.32 -19.01
CA LYS A 328 -2.10 -5.72 -17.61
C LYS A 328 -3.02 -4.82 -16.79
N GLN A 329 -2.92 -3.50 -16.94
CA GLN A 329 -3.77 -2.57 -16.21
C GLN A 329 -5.22 -2.63 -16.70
N THR A 330 -5.45 -2.88 -17.98
CA THR A 330 -6.80 -3.12 -18.55
C THR A 330 -7.45 -4.35 -17.92
N ARG A 331 -6.69 -5.46 -17.80
CA ARG A 331 -7.17 -6.67 -17.11
C ARG A 331 -7.39 -6.44 -15.62
N THR A 332 -6.58 -5.61 -14.99
CA THR A 332 -6.75 -5.20 -13.59
C THR A 332 -8.10 -4.52 -13.37
N LEU A 333 -8.46 -3.55 -14.20
CA LEU A 333 -9.77 -2.87 -14.13
C LEU A 333 -10.93 -3.80 -14.45
N ALA A 334 -10.81 -4.60 -15.51
CA ALA A 334 -11.84 -5.55 -15.92
C ALA A 334 -12.11 -6.59 -14.83
N GLY A 335 -11.06 -7.09 -14.18
CA GLY A 335 -11.17 -8.03 -13.05
C GLY A 335 -11.86 -7.41 -11.84
N ALA A 336 -11.56 -6.15 -11.50
CA ALA A 336 -12.22 -5.47 -10.39
C ALA A 336 -13.71 -5.20 -10.70
N ALA A 337 -14.03 -4.83 -11.93
CA ALA A 337 -15.41 -4.65 -12.36
C ALA A 337 -16.20 -5.97 -12.32
N GLU A 338 -15.61 -7.10 -12.73
CA GLU A 338 -16.24 -8.42 -12.66
C GLU A 338 -16.48 -8.88 -11.22
N LEU A 339 -15.51 -8.67 -10.32
CA LEU A 339 -15.68 -8.91 -8.88
C LEU A 339 -16.84 -8.10 -8.32
N ALA A 340 -16.90 -6.80 -8.62
CA ALA A 340 -17.98 -5.94 -8.16
C ALA A 340 -19.35 -6.38 -8.71
N ARG A 341 -19.40 -6.80 -9.98
CA ARG A 341 -20.62 -7.31 -10.62
C ARG A 341 -21.14 -8.57 -9.93
N ARG A 342 -20.27 -9.58 -9.75
CA ARG A 342 -20.64 -10.88 -9.15
C ARG A 342 -21.03 -10.73 -7.67
N LEU A 343 -20.29 -9.93 -6.92
CA LEU A 343 -20.61 -9.66 -5.52
C LEU A 343 -21.86 -8.78 -5.33
N GLY A 344 -22.36 -8.16 -6.38
CA GLY A 344 -23.62 -7.41 -6.41
C GLY A 344 -24.84 -8.24 -6.79
N GLU A 345 -24.70 -9.54 -7.08
CA GLU A 345 -25.83 -10.42 -7.44
C GLU A 345 -26.71 -10.75 -6.22
N SER A 346 -27.95 -11.16 -6.50
CA SER A 346 -29.01 -11.32 -5.47
C SER A 346 -28.66 -12.36 -4.42
N ASP A 347 -28.03 -13.48 -4.80
CA ASP A 347 -27.63 -14.54 -3.87
C ASP A 347 -26.62 -14.06 -2.80
N VAL A 348 -25.77 -13.10 -3.14
CA VAL A 348 -24.83 -12.46 -2.22
C VAL A 348 -25.53 -11.36 -1.40
N ALA A 349 -26.32 -10.52 -2.09
CA ALA A 349 -27.01 -9.40 -1.45
C ALA A 349 -28.03 -9.86 -0.39
N GLU A 350 -28.71 -10.98 -0.62
CA GLU A 350 -29.65 -11.62 0.34
C GLU A 350 -28.96 -12.06 1.65
N GLN A 351 -27.64 -12.22 1.65
CA GLN A 351 -26.83 -12.51 2.83
C GLN A 351 -26.35 -11.24 3.58
N GLY A 352 -26.87 -10.07 3.19
CA GLY A 352 -26.46 -8.78 3.77
C GLY A 352 -25.05 -8.34 3.37
N ILE A 353 -24.49 -8.94 2.32
CA ILE A 353 -23.17 -8.64 1.75
C ILE A 353 -23.38 -7.71 0.54
N THR A 354 -22.74 -6.54 0.55
CA THR A 354 -22.91 -5.57 -0.54
C THR A 354 -21.57 -4.99 -1.01
N VAL A 355 -21.56 -4.44 -2.22
CA VAL A 355 -20.41 -3.70 -2.75
C VAL A 355 -20.56 -2.24 -2.39
N LEU A 356 -19.64 -1.72 -1.59
CA LEU A 356 -19.60 -0.31 -1.21
C LEU A 356 -19.54 0.57 -2.46
N THR A 357 -20.23 1.68 -2.49
CA THR A 357 -20.40 2.57 -3.66
C THR A 357 -21.13 1.95 -4.88
N GLY A 358 -21.64 0.72 -4.79
CA GLY A 358 -22.32 0.02 -5.87
C GLY A 358 -21.42 -0.38 -7.05
N GLY A 359 -20.10 -0.44 -6.86
CA GLY A 359 -19.15 -0.84 -7.91
C GLY A 359 -17.75 -0.25 -7.74
N THR A 360 -16.94 -0.28 -8.80
CA THR A 360 -15.58 0.25 -8.79
C THR A 360 -15.18 0.88 -10.12
N ASP A 361 -14.35 1.92 -10.06
CA ASP A 361 -13.71 2.58 -11.21
C ASP A 361 -12.19 2.31 -11.22
N VAL A 362 -11.68 1.49 -10.28
CA VAL A 362 -10.25 1.29 -10.01
C VAL A 362 -9.92 -0.21 -9.82
N HIS A 363 -8.75 -0.51 -9.29
CA HIS A 363 -8.19 -1.86 -9.15
C HIS A 363 -8.67 -2.63 -7.92
N LEU A 364 -9.61 -2.12 -7.15
CA LEU A 364 -10.09 -2.76 -5.92
C LEU A 364 -11.60 -2.66 -5.77
N VAL A 365 -12.15 -3.58 -5.00
CA VAL A 365 -13.53 -3.61 -4.55
C VAL A 365 -13.55 -3.53 -3.03
N LEU A 366 -14.49 -2.76 -2.49
CA LEU A 366 -14.79 -2.72 -1.06
C LEU A 366 -16.11 -3.44 -0.83
N VAL A 367 -16.07 -4.46 0.02
CA VAL A 367 -17.24 -5.24 0.42
C VAL A 367 -17.71 -4.74 1.78
N ASP A 368 -19.00 -4.52 1.92
CA ASP A 368 -19.66 -4.11 3.16
C ASP A 368 -20.43 -5.29 3.76
N LEU A 369 -20.08 -5.64 4.99
CA LEU A 369 -20.62 -6.75 5.76
C LEU A 369 -21.45 -6.28 6.98
N ARG A 370 -21.79 -4.99 7.07
CA ARG A 370 -22.53 -4.46 8.25
C ARG A 370 -23.86 -5.17 8.48
N ASN A 371 -24.52 -5.59 7.40
CA ASN A 371 -25.81 -6.27 7.44
C ASN A 371 -25.70 -7.81 7.34
N SER A 372 -24.47 -8.34 7.26
CA SER A 372 -24.21 -9.78 7.24
C SER A 372 -23.99 -10.33 8.65
N VAL A 373 -24.15 -11.64 8.81
CA VAL A 373 -23.73 -12.36 10.01
C VAL A 373 -22.21 -12.48 10.12
N LEU A 374 -21.50 -12.35 8.98
CA LEU A 374 -20.04 -12.31 8.94
C LEU A 374 -19.52 -10.93 9.37
N ASP A 375 -18.38 -10.93 10.03
CA ASP A 375 -17.54 -9.75 10.18
C ASP A 375 -16.35 -9.80 9.19
N GLY A 376 -15.53 -8.74 9.18
CA GLY A 376 -14.37 -8.65 8.30
C GLY A 376 -13.32 -9.71 8.58
N GLY A 377 -13.08 -10.04 9.85
CA GLY A 377 -12.14 -11.08 10.27
C GLY A 377 -12.58 -12.47 9.83
N GLN A 378 -13.83 -12.83 10.07
CA GLN A 378 -14.39 -14.11 9.67
C GLN A 378 -14.37 -14.29 8.15
N ALA A 379 -14.70 -13.24 7.39
CA ALA A 379 -14.68 -13.28 5.94
C ALA A 379 -13.24 -13.39 5.38
N GLU A 380 -12.26 -12.72 6.00
CA GLU A 380 -10.83 -12.86 5.69
C GLU A 380 -10.35 -14.29 5.93
N ASP A 381 -10.69 -14.87 7.10
CA ASP A 381 -10.30 -16.25 7.47
C ASP A 381 -10.92 -17.30 6.52
N LEU A 382 -12.18 -17.11 6.09
CA LEU A 382 -12.83 -17.99 5.11
C LEU A 382 -12.11 -17.99 3.77
N LEU A 383 -11.71 -16.82 3.28
CA LEU A 383 -10.95 -16.69 2.03
C LEU A 383 -9.54 -17.27 2.16
N ALA A 384 -8.88 -17.04 3.28
CA ALA A 384 -7.58 -17.65 3.58
C ALA A 384 -7.64 -19.18 3.60
N ALA A 385 -8.71 -19.76 4.15
CA ALA A 385 -8.90 -21.20 4.22
C ALA A 385 -8.98 -21.89 2.84
N ILE A 386 -9.36 -21.16 1.79
CA ILE A 386 -9.38 -21.65 0.40
C ILE A 386 -8.18 -21.17 -0.43
N GLY A 387 -7.19 -20.48 0.17
CA GLY A 387 -5.97 -20.01 -0.50
C GLY A 387 -6.10 -18.66 -1.21
N ILE A 388 -7.08 -17.82 -0.85
CA ILE A 388 -7.21 -16.44 -1.33
C ILE A 388 -6.82 -15.47 -0.23
N THR A 389 -5.81 -14.64 -0.49
CA THR A 389 -5.31 -13.63 0.46
C THR A 389 -5.94 -12.27 0.19
N VAL A 390 -6.70 -11.75 1.15
CA VAL A 390 -7.29 -10.41 1.14
C VAL A 390 -6.98 -9.71 2.47
N ASN A 391 -7.53 -8.52 2.71
CA ASN A 391 -7.51 -7.93 4.05
C ASN A 391 -8.89 -7.46 4.48
N ARG A 392 -9.19 -7.66 5.77
CA ARG A 392 -10.30 -6.99 6.44
C ARG A 392 -10.12 -5.47 6.35
N ASN A 393 -11.21 -4.74 6.23
CA ASN A 393 -11.18 -3.29 6.06
C ASN A 393 -12.37 -2.64 6.77
N ALA A 394 -12.11 -1.56 7.50
CA ALA A 394 -13.20 -0.76 8.03
C ALA A 394 -14.05 -0.17 6.89
N VAL A 395 -15.36 -0.09 7.10
CA VAL A 395 -16.28 0.65 6.23
C VAL A 395 -16.60 2.01 6.86
N PRO A 396 -17.07 3.01 6.10
CA PRO A 396 -17.49 4.29 6.66
C PRO A 396 -18.53 4.08 7.77
N ASN A 397 -18.32 4.74 8.92
CA ASN A 397 -19.16 4.58 10.12
C ASN A 397 -19.24 3.13 10.63
N ASP A 398 -18.12 2.41 10.58
CA ASP A 398 -18.04 1.01 10.98
C ASP A 398 -18.47 0.83 12.46
N PRO A 399 -19.49 -0.01 12.74
CA PRO A 399 -19.93 -0.26 14.11
C PRO A 399 -18.99 -1.20 14.88
N ARG A 400 -18.11 -1.94 14.19
CA ARG A 400 -17.19 -2.91 14.80
C ARG A 400 -15.81 -2.29 15.06
N PRO A 401 -15.06 -2.80 16.06
CA PRO A 401 -13.74 -2.28 16.39
C PRO A 401 -12.74 -2.54 15.25
N PRO A 402 -11.64 -1.74 15.14
CA PRO A 402 -10.68 -1.81 14.04
C PRO A 402 -10.00 -3.17 13.80
N MET A 403 -9.93 -4.04 14.82
CA MET A 403 -9.35 -5.38 14.68
C MET A 403 -10.33 -6.42 14.15
N VAL A 404 -11.62 -6.11 14.10
CA VAL A 404 -12.70 -6.98 13.59
C VAL A 404 -13.16 -6.47 12.23
N THR A 405 -13.57 -5.21 12.16
CA THR A 405 -14.12 -4.49 10.99
C THR A 405 -15.41 -5.09 10.42
N SER A 406 -16.04 -4.34 9.53
CA SER A 406 -17.28 -4.77 8.87
C SER A 406 -17.11 -4.84 7.34
N GLY A 407 -15.94 -5.05 6.85
CA GLY A 407 -15.72 -5.15 5.41
C GLY A 407 -14.45 -5.86 5.00
N LEU A 408 -14.32 -6.00 3.67
CA LEU A 408 -13.13 -6.51 3.01
C LEU A 408 -12.66 -5.53 1.94
N ARG A 409 -11.35 -5.49 1.71
CA ARG A 409 -10.76 -4.85 0.55
C ARG A 409 -10.11 -5.93 -0.32
N ILE A 410 -10.56 -6.03 -1.58
CA ILE A 410 -10.15 -7.06 -2.53
C ILE A 410 -9.55 -6.35 -3.75
N GLY A 411 -8.32 -6.68 -4.14
CA GLY A 411 -7.62 -6.08 -5.27
C GLY A 411 -7.27 -7.08 -6.36
N THR A 412 -7.05 -6.59 -7.56
CA THR A 412 -6.80 -7.42 -8.76
C THR A 412 -5.42 -7.29 -9.40
N PRO A 413 -4.51 -6.38 -8.97
CA PRO A 413 -3.25 -6.15 -9.69
C PRO A 413 -2.33 -7.37 -9.71
N ALA A 414 -2.22 -8.12 -8.61
CA ALA A 414 -1.34 -9.29 -8.53
C ALA A 414 -1.80 -10.41 -9.49
N LEU A 415 -3.11 -10.69 -9.56
CA LEU A 415 -3.65 -11.68 -10.48
C LEU A 415 -3.51 -11.24 -11.95
N ALA A 416 -3.74 -9.95 -12.25
CA ALA A 416 -3.50 -9.43 -13.59
C ALA A 416 -2.03 -9.55 -13.99
N SER A 417 -1.08 -9.33 -13.07
CA SER A 417 0.36 -9.55 -13.30
C SER A 417 0.69 -11.02 -13.53
N ARG A 418 -0.08 -11.93 -12.94
CA ARG A 418 0.02 -13.37 -13.09
C ARG A 418 -0.61 -13.90 -14.39
N GLY A 419 -1.25 -13.00 -15.19
CA GLY A 419 -1.82 -13.36 -16.50
C GLY A 419 -3.32 -13.67 -16.49
N PHE A 420 -4.03 -13.41 -15.39
CA PHE A 420 -5.47 -13.63 -15.32
C PHE A 420 -6.20 -12.74 -16.35
N GLY A 421 -7.04 -13.37 -17.16
CA GLY A 421 -7.95 -12.75 -18.11
C GLY A 421 -9.39 -12.80 -17.61
N SER A 422 -10.34 -12.38 -18.46
CA SER A 422 -11.76 -12.25 -18.07
C SER A 422 -12.37 -13.54 -17.53
N ALA A 423 -12.06 -14.70 -18.13
CA ALA A 423 -12.60 -16.00 -17.67
C ALA A 423 -12.07 -16.35 -16.27
N ALA A 424 -10.77 -16.19 -16.04
CA ALA A 424 -10.15 -16.46 -14.74
C ALA A 424 -10.67 -15.49 -13.65
N PHE A 425 -10.87 -14.21 -13.96
CA PHE A 425 -11.47 -13.26 -13.02
C PHE A 425 -12.94 -13.57 -12.72
N ALA A 426 -13.72 -14.05 -13.70
CA ALA A 426 -15.10 -14.50 -13.47
C ALA A 426 -15.14 -15.71 -12.53
N GLU A 427 -14.21 -16.67 -12.71
CA GLU A 427 -14.06 -17.83 -11.84
C GLU A 427 -13.67 -17.42 -10.41
N VAL A 428 -12.68 -16.53 -10.24
CA VAL A 428 -12.29 -16.00 -8.91
C VAL A 428 -13.46 -15.27 -8.25
N ALA A 429 -14.19 -14.47 -8.99
CA ALA A 429 -15.36 -13.74 -8.48
C ALA A 429 -16.46 -14.70 -7.97
N ASP A 430 -16.73 -15.78 -8.71
CA ASP A 430 -17.67 -16.81 -8.28
C ASP A 430 -17.19 -17.56 -7.05
N ILE A 431 -15.92 -17.95 -6.98
CA ILE A 431 -15.34 -18.61 -5.81
C ILE A 431 -15.50 -17.73 -4.55
N ILE A 432 -15.14 -16.44 -4.64
CA ILE A 432 -15.27 -15.49 -3.53
C ILE A 432 -16.72 -15.34 -3.11
N ALA A 433 -17.65 -15.15 -4.04
CA ALA A 433 -19.06 -15.03 -3.75
C ALA A 433 -19.59 -16.30 -3.04
N ARG A 434 -19.28 -17.47 -3.56
CA ARG A 434 -19.75 -18.76 -2.99
C ARG A 434 -19.22 -19.02 -1.60
N VAL A 435 -17.93 -18.75 -1.32
CA VAL A 435 -17.39 -19.00 0.03
C VAL A 435 -17.97 -18.01 1.04
N LEU A 436 -18.18 -16.75 0.66
CA LEU A 436 -18.81 -15.77 1.54
C LEU A 436 -20.28 -16.15 1.84
N VAL A 437 -21.04 -16.53 0.81
CA VAL A 437 -22.43 -17.02 0.98
C VAL A 437 -22.45 -18.27 1.87
N ALA A 438 -21.60 -19.25 1.61
CA ALA A 438 -21.52 -20.48 2.43
C ALA A 438 -21.18 -20.16 3.90
N GLY A 439 -20.32 -19.15 4.13
CA GLY A 439 -19.94 -18.70 5.48
C GLY A 439 -21.09 -18.13 6.29
N THR A 440 -22.18 -17.66 5.65
CA THR A 440 -23.36 -17.13 6.34
C THR A 440 -24.32 -18.21 6.84
N ALA A 441 -24.14 -19.47 6.46
CA ALA A 441 -24.97 -20.58 6.93
C ALA A 441 -24.82 -20.81 8.43
N GLU A 442 -25.84 -21.39 9.05
CA GLU A 442 -25.76 -21.81 10.45
C GLU A 442 -24.65 -22.86 10.61
N GLY A 443 -23.66 -22.57 11.45
CA GLY A 443 -22.45 -23.38 11.64
C GLY A 443 -21.31 -23.04 10.67
N GLY A 444 -21.47 -22.05 9.80
CA GLY A 444 -20.45 -21.61 8.83
C GLY A 444 -20.39 -22.47 7.56
N ALA A 445 -19.37 -22.23 6.70
CA ALA A 445 -19.15 -23.01 5.50
C ALA A 445 -18.77 -24.47 5.83
N ASP A 446 -19.44 -25.41 5.19
CA ASP A 446 -19.15 -26.83 5.42
C ASP A 446 -17.78 -27.24 4.84
N PRO A 447 -17.11 -28.27 5.41
CA PRO A 447 -15.78 -28.67 4.99
C PRO A 447 -15.69 -29.15 3.53
N GLU A 448 -16.78 -29.62 2.94
CA GLU A 448 -16.81 -30.05 1.54
C GLU A 448 -16.75 -28.85 0.59
N THR A 449 -17.55 -27.81 0.88
CA THR A 449 -17.52 -26.54 0.16
C THR A 449 -16.13 -25.89 0.22
N ILE A 450 -15.50 -25.84 1.39
CA ILE A 450 -14.14 -25.32 1.55
C ILE A 450 -13.14 -26.10 0.68
N ARG A 451 -13.23 -27.44 0.69
CA ARG A 451 -12.35 -28.29 -0.11
C ARG A 451 -12.60 -28.12 -1.61
N GLU A 452 -13.86 -28.05 -2.07
CA GLU A 452 -14.21 -27.83 -3.47
C GLU A 452 -13.65 -26.49 -3.97
N LEU A 453 -13.93 -25.41 -3.24
CA LEU A 453 -13.50 -24.08 -3.63
C LEU A 453 -11.97 -23.94 -3.56
N GLY A 454 -11.31 -24.52 -2.57
CA GLY A 454 -9.85 -24.59 -2.47
C GLY A 454 -9.22 -25.34 -3.65
N ALA A 455 -9.83 -26.42 -4.11
CA ALA A 455 -9.37 -27.11 -5.32
C ALA A 455 -9.49 -26.26 -6.59
N ARG A 456 -10.56 -25.44 -6.73
CA ARG A 456 -10.71 -24.48 -7.83
C ARG A 456 -9.63 -23.39 -7.77
N VAL A 457 -9.32 -22.87 -6.57
CA VAL A 457 -8.22 -21.91 -6.36
C VAL A 457 -6.89 -22.51 -6.79
N SER A 458 -6.59 -23.75 -6.36
CA SER A 458 -5.35 -24.44 -6.72
C SER A 458 -5.24 -24.69 -8.23
N ALA A 459 -6.34 -25.00 -8.91
CA ALA A 459 -6.37 -25.16 -10.36
C ALA A 459 -6.06 -23.83 -11.07
N LEU A 460 -6.67 -22.70 -10.64
CA LEU A 460 -6.36 -21.37 -11.19
C LEU A 460 -4.89 -21.00 -10.98
N ALA A 461 -4.33 -21.31 -9.79
CA ALA A 461 -2.94 -21.06 -9.49
C ALA A 461 -1.99 -21.86 -10.41
N ALA A 462 -2.34 -23.11 -10.71
CA ALA A 462 -1.57 -23.98 -11.60
C ALA A 462 -1.67 -23.54 -13.08
N ASP A 463 -2.85 -23.11 -13.52
CA ASP A 463 -3.08 -22.64 -14.90
C ASP A 463 -2.36 -21.30 -15.18
N HIS A 464 -2.06 -20.54 -14.12
CA HIS A 464 -1.37 -19.25 -14.18
C HIS A 464 -0.08 -19.27 -13.32
N PRO A 465 0.96 -20.02 -13.70
CA PRO A 465 2.14 -20.20 -12.87
C PRO A 465 2.93 -18.91 -12.65
N LEU A 466 3.18 -18.59 -11.36
CA LEU A 466 3.99 -17.43 -10.99
C LEU A 466 5.48 -17.76 -11.05
N TYR A 467 6.27 -16.94 -11.74
CA TYR A 467 7.73 -17.07 -11.87
C TYR A 467 8.17 -18.51 -12.28
N PRO A 468 7.69 -19.04 -13.42
CA PRO A 468 7.93 -20.44 -13.81
C PRO A 468 9.40 -20.79 -14.01
N THR A 469 10.27 -19.81 -14.26
CA THR A 469 11.72 -19.97 -14.44
C THR A 469 12.54 -19.71 -13.18
N MET A 470 11.90 -19.25 -12.10
CA MET A 470 12.61 -18.98 -10.83
C MET A 470 12.76 -20.30 -10.07
N THR A 471 14.01 -20.67 -9.79
CA THR A 471 14.33 -21.83 -8.95
C THR A 471 14.35 -21.46 -7.48
N GLU A 472 14.03 -22.40 -6.61
CA GLU A 472 14.20 -22.31 -5.18
C GLU A 472 15.67 -22.09 -4.82
N ILE A 473 15.92 -21.30 -3.79
CA ILE A 473 17.28 -20.94 -3.35
C ILE A 473 17.93 -22.11 -2.62
N GLY A 474 17.16 -22.82 -1.78
CA GLY A 474 17.63 -23.94 -0.99
C GLY A 474 17.76 -25.27 -1.77
N ALA A 475 17.23 -25.33 -2.99
CA ALA A 475 17.29 -26.52 -3.86
C ALA A 475 18.60 -26.67 -4.66
N ARG A 476 19.61 -25.83 -4.41
CA ARG A 476 20.91 -25.87 -5.11
C ARG A 476 21.96 -26.66 -4.37
#